data_5ed427ed58c1cb72111d6b786c60a4b0
#
_entry.id   5ed427ed58c1cb72111d6b786c60a4b0
#
_cell.length_a   1.000
_cell.length_b   1.000
_cell.length_c   1.000
_cell.angle_alpha   90.00
_cell.angle_beta   90.00
_cell.angle_gamma   90.00
#
_symmetry.space_group_name_H-M   'P 1'
#
loop_
_entity.id
_entity.type
_entity.pdbx_description
1 polymer ?
#
loop_
_entity_poly.entity_id
_entity_poly.type
_entity_poly.pdbx_seq_one_letter_code
_entity_poly.pdbx_strand_id
1 'polypeptide(L)'
;CQTYKIVPPSKKEVALHSKTILEKEEISSDLDDLALVVTAGYPDMRKVINELQRMSIDGKLSVDKDGMIHNEFKLQFLDAIRNGESLGTIRKMVADSNFTEYTELYRLLYDEVESFGVEKMPEIIADISKGSYQDVLVVDKEINFIATVSQILGRI
;
A
#
# COMPACT_ATOMS: atom_id res chain seq x y z
N CYS A 1 -4.04 23.16 -34.01
CA CYS A 1 -4.50 21.99 -33.21
C CYS A 1 -5.36 22.51 -32.07
N GLN A 2 -6.58 21.98 -31.96
CA GLN A 2 -7.43 22.23 -30.80
C GLN A 2 -7.00 21.26 -29.68
N THR A 3 -6.65 21.81 -28.51
CA THR A 3 -6.26 21.01 -27.35
C THR A 3 -7.45 20.92 -26.38
N TYR A 4 -7.90 19.71 -26.10
CA TYR A 4 -8.95 19.44 -25.13
C TYR A 4 -8.31 18.97 -23.83
N LYS A 5 -8.63 19.65 -22.71
CA LYS A 5 -8.21 19.22 -21.38
C LYS A 5 -9.32 18.35 -20.78
N ILE A 6 -9.08 17.05 -20.67
CA ILE A 6 -9.97 16.11 -20.01
C ILE A 6 -9.63 16.14 -18.51
N VAL A 7 -10.59 16.53 -17.69
CA VAL A 7 -10.46 16.54 -16.22
C VAL A 7 -11.22 15.31 -15.69
N PRO A 8 -10.62 14.50 -14.81
CA PRO A 8 -11.31 13.37 -14.20
C PRO A 8 -12.51 13.86 -13.37
N PRO A 9 -13.61 13.09 -13.30
CA PRO A 9 -14.74 13.41 -12.44
C PRO A 9 -14.32 13.45 -10.97
N SER A 10 -15.07 14.13 -10.13
CA SER A 10 -14.80 14.20 -8.70
C SER A 10 -14.96 12.80 -8.03
N LYS A 11 -14.27 12.57 -6.92
CA LYS A 11 -14.43 11.31 -6.14
C LYS A 11 -15.88 11.01 -5.80
N LYS A 12 -16.67 12.07 -5.51
CA LYS A 12 -18.11 11.94 -5.20
C LYS A 12 -18.92 11.44 -6.40
N GLU A 13 -18.66 11.96 -7.59
CA GLU A 13 -19.32 11.51 -8.82
C GLU A 13 -18.92 10.06 -9.15
N VAL A 14 -17.65 9.72 -8.98
CA VAL A 14 -17.17 8.34 -9.14
C VAL A 14 -17.87 7.40 -8.17
N ALA A 15 -17.99 7.75 -6.90
CA ALA A 15 -18.67 6.95 -5.89
C ALA A 15 -20.17 6.76 -6.22
N LEU A 16 -20.86 7.83 -6.64
CA LEU A 16 -22.27 7.75 -7.02
C LEU A 16 -22.48 6.86 -8.25
N HIS A 17 -21.62 6.99 -9.25
CA HIS A 17 -21.67 6.14 -10.44
C HIS A 17 -21.39 4.67 -10.11
N SER A 18 -20.38 4.40 -9.29
CA SER A 18 -20.05 3.06 -8.81
C SER A 18 -21.19 2.42 -8.02
N LYS A 19 -21.86 3.19 -7.17
CA LYS A 19 -23.07 2.75 -6.46
C LYS A 19 -24.18 2.34 -7.42
N THR A 20 -24.44 3.15 -8.45
CA THR A 20 -25.45 2.85 -9.48
C THR A 20 -25.13 1.56 -10.24
N ILE A 21 -23.85 1.27 -10.48
CA ILE A 21 -23.42 0.01 -11.11
C ILE A 21 -23.73 -1.17 -10.18
N LEU A 22 -23.32 -1.10 -8.91
CA LEU A 22 -23.55 -2.16 -7.93
C LEU A 22 -25.04 -2.45 -7.74
N GLU A 23 -25.89 -1.40 -7.68
CA GLU A 23 -27.36 -1.55 -7.61
C GLU A 23 -27.94 -2.27 -8.83
N LYS A 24 -27.44 -1.99 -10.04
CA LYS A 24 -27.88 -2.67 -11.27
C LYS A 24 -27.46 -4.13 -11.35
N GLU A 25 -26.32 -4.44 -10.76
CA GLU A 25 -25.78 -5.81 -10.66
C GLU A 25 -26.33 -6.56 -9.44
N GLU A 26 -27.29 -5.97 -8.72
CA GLU A 26 -27.92 -6.54 -7.50
C GLU A 26 -26.90 -6.85 -6.40
N ILE A 27 -25.81 -6.06 -6.32
CA ILE A 27 -24.74 -6.19 -5.32
C ILE A 27 -25.02 -5.24 -4.18
N SER A 28 -25.20 -5.77 -2.98
CA SER A 28 -25.33 -4.95 -1.77
C SER A 28 -23.96 -4.39 -1.34
N SER A 29 -23.90 -3.08 -1.03
CA SER A 29 -22.67 -2.43 -0.61
C SER A 29 -22.90 -1.48 0.55
N ASP A 30 -21.94 -1.42 1.47
CA ASP A 30 -21.84 -0.37 2.47
C ASP A 30 -21.21 0.88 1.82
N LEU A 31 -21.65 2.06 2.28
CA LEU A 31 -21.10 3.33 1.76
C LEU A 31 -19.64 3.53 2.13
N ASP A 32 -19.23 3.06 3.30
CA ASP A 32 -17.84 3.16 3.76
C ASP A 32 -16.93 2.25 2.93
N ASP A 33 -17.38 1.03 2.64
CA ASP A 33 -16.65 0.07 1.79
C ASP A 33 -16.50 0.60 0.36
N LEU A 34 -17.57 1.16 -0.20
CA LEU A 34 -17.55 1.80 -1.51
C LEU A 34 -16.59 2.99 -1.55
N ALA A 35 -16.60 3.83 -0.52
CA ALA A 35 -15.70 4.99 -0.42
C ALA A 35 -14.23 4.60 -0.37
N LEU A 36 -13.89 3.50 0.32
CA LEU A 36 -12.53 2.95 0.36
C LEU A 36 -12.07 2.51 -1.03
N VAL A 37 -12.87 1.71 -1.75
CA VAL A 37 -12.51 1.23 -3.08
C VAL A 37 -12.34 2.40 -4.07
N VAL A 38 -13.25 3.37 -4.03
CA VAL A 38 -13.15 4.57 -4.87
C VAL A 38 -11.88 5.36 -4.56
N THR A 39 -11.55 5.52 -3.28
CA THR A 39 -10.35 6.27 -2.87
C THR A 39 -9.06 5.60 -3.34
N ALA A 40 -8.99 4.27 -3.24
CA ALA A 40 -7.82 3.50 -3.67
C ALA A 40 -7.62 3.43 -5.19
N GLY A 41 -8.70 3.53 -5.96
CA GLY A 41 -8.64 3.48 -7.44
C GLY A 41 -8.58 4.83 -8.13
N TYR A 42 -9.03 5.92 -7.45
CA TYR A 42 -9.08 7.26 -8.05
C TYR A 42 -7.69 7.79 -8.45
N PRO A 43 -7.54 8.47 -9.62
CA PRO A 43 -8.59 8.92 -10.56
C PRO A 43 -8.95 7.93 -11.67
N ASP A 44 -8.40 6.71 -11.64
CA ASP A 44 -8.61 5.70 -12.69
C ASP A 44 -9.93 4.95 -12.49
N MET A 45 -10.96 5.33 -13.27
CA MET A 45 -12.28 4.70 -13.24
C MET A 45 -12.25 3.20 -13.55
N ARG A 46 -11.35 2.77 -14.45
CA ARG A 46 -11.23 1.36 -14.82
C ARG A 46 -10.71 0.55 -13.64
N LYS A 47 -9.73 1.10 -12.93
CA LYS A 47 -9.19 0.50 -11.71
C LYS A 47 -10.26 0.38 -10.63
N VAL A 48 -11.06 1.43 -10.41
CA VAL A 48 -12.18 1.40 -9.45
C VAL A 48 -13.17 0.29 -9.79
N ILE A 49 -13.62 0.20 -11.06
CA ILE A 49 -14.61 -0.80 -11.48
C ILE A 49 -14.04 -2.22 -11.35
N ASN A 50 -12.80 -2.45 -11.77
CA ASN A 50 -12.14 -3.75 -11.64
C ASN A 50 -12.03 -4.20 -10.16
N GLU A 51 -11.68 -3.28 -9.26
CA GLU A 51 -11.61 -3.58 -7.83
C GLU A 51 -13.01 -3.87 -7.25
N LEU A 52 -14.03 -3.10 -7.62
CA LEU A 52 -15.40 -3.40 -7.22
C LEU A 52 -15.84 -4.78 -7.69
N GLN A 53 -15.55 -5.14 -8.95
CA GLN A 53 -15.87 -6.45 -9.50
C GLN A 53 -15.14 -7.57 -8.77
N ARG A 54 -13.84 -7.39 -8.49
CA ARG A 54 -13.02 -8.36 -7.76
C ARG A 54 -13.51 -8.60 -6.34
N MET A 55 -14.00 -7.55 -5.67
CA MET A 55 -14.46 -7.60 -4.28
C MET A 55 -15.95 -7.94 -4.14
N SER A 56 -16.69 -8.07 -5.26
CA SER A 56 -18.08 -8.48 -5.25
C SER A 56 -18.18 -10.00 -5.24
N ILE A 57 -18.56 -10.56 -4.08
CA ILE A 57 -18.68 -12.00 -3.86
C ILE A 57 -20.08 -12.28 -3.35
N ASP A 58 -20.76 -13.26 -3.94
CA ASP A 58 -22.09 -13.73 -3.54
C ASP A 58 -23.14 -12.59 -3.39
N GLY A 59 -23.12 -11.62 -4.33
CA GLY A 59 -24.08 -10.51 -4.34
C GLY A 59 -23.82 -9.43 -3.29
N LYS A 60 -22.63 -9.43 -2.66
CA LYS A 60 -22.21 -8.44 -1.66
C LYS A 60 -20.83 -7.92 -1.97
N LEU A 61 -20.63 -6.60 -1.81
CA LEU A 61 -19.29 -5.99 -1.81
C LEU A 61 -18.63 -6.35 -0.48
N SER A 62 -17.57 -7.17 -0.55
CA SER A 62 -16.77 -7.58 0.60
C SER A 62 -15.38 -6.96 0.48
N VAL A 63 -15.17 -5.86 1.21
CA VAL A 63 -13.89 -5.14 1.22
C VAL A 63 -13.05 -5.66 2.37
N ASP A 64 -11.90 -6.20 2.02
CA ASP A 64 -10.84 -6.46 2.99
C ASP A 64 -10.18 -5.12 3.37
N LYS A 65 -10.72 -4.50 4.42
CA LYS A 65 -10.25 -3.19 4.91
C LYS A 65 -8.81 -3.24 5.34
N ASP A 66 -8.41 -4.30 6.01
CA ASP A 66 -7.05 -4.47 6.51
C ASP A 66 -6.08 -4.65 5.36
N GLY A 67 -6.40 -5.49 4.37
CA GLY A 67 -5.59 -5.66 3.17
C GLY A 67 -5.46 -4.39 2.33
N MET A 68 -6.51 -3.57 2.23
CA MET A 68 -6.45 -2.29 1.50
C MET A 68 -5.58 -1.26 2.22
N ILE A 69 -5.73 -1.12 3.53
CA ILE A 69 -4.91 -0.23 4.36
C ILE A 69 -3.45 -0.66 4.29
N HIS A 70 -3.18 -1.97 4.38
CA HIS A 70 -1.83 -2.51 4.25
C HIS A 70 -1.21 -2.24 2.88
N ASN A 71 -1.98 -2.33 1.79
CA ASN A 71 -1.47 -2.03 0.45
C ASN A 71 -1.17 -0.54 0.25
N GLU A 72 -2.02 0.36 0.75
CA GLU A 72 -1.76 1.80 0.72
C GLU A 72 -0.53 2.15 1.55
N PHE A 73 -0.41 1.58 2.75
CA PHE A 73 0.77 1.72 3.59
C PHE A 73 2.04 1.26 2.87
N LYS A 74 2.03 0.07 2.24
CA LYS A 74 3.19 -0.49 1.52
C LYS A 74 3.71 0.47 0.45
N LEU A 75 2.81 1.09 -0.32
CA LEU A 75 3.17 2.07 -1.34
C LEU A 75 3.79 3.33 -0.73
N GLN A 76 3.14 3.91 0.28
CA GLN A 76 3.64 5.11 0.97
C GLN A 76 4.96 4.86 1.67
N PHE A 77 5.15 3.69 2.27
CA PHE A 77 6.37 3.26 2.93
C PHE A 77 7.55 3.15 1.94
N LEU A 78 7.34 2.52 0.78
CA LEU A 78 8.36 2.43 -0.27
C LEU A 78 8.74 3.81 -0.82
N ASP A 79 7.75 4.66 -1.06
CA ASP A 79 8.00 6.02 -1.54
C ASP A 79 8.77 6.86 -0.51
N ALA A 80 8.47 6.70 0.78
CA ALA A 80 9.21 7.36 1.85
C ALA A 80 10.69 6.94 1.89
N ILE A 81 10.99 5.65 1.68
CA ILE A 81 12.38 5.16 1.60
C ILE A 81 13.07 5.70 0.35
N ARG A 82 12.44 5.63 -0.83
CA ARG A 82 13.00 6.13 -2.10
C ARG A 82 13.30 7.62 -2.08
N ASN A 83 12.46 8.38 -1.40
CA ASN A 83 12.62 9.83 -1.27
C ASN A 83 13.63 10.23 -0.16
N GLY A 84 14.21 9.26 0.55
CA GLY A 84 15.14 9.53 1.65
C GLY A 84 14.48 10.25 2.84
N GLU A 85 13.21 9.95 3.12
CA GLU A 85 12.51 10.52 4.27
C GLU A 85 13.24 10.21 5.58
N SER A 86 13.04 11.06 6.58
CA SER A 86 13.69 10.87 7.87
C SER A 86 13.28 9.55 8.52
N LEU A 87 14.23 8.89 9.19
CA LEU A 87 13.94 7.68 9.97
C LEU A 87 12.80 7.89 10.98
N GLY A 88 12.68 9.11 11.54
CA GLY A 88 11.60 9.47 12.45
C GLY A 88 10.22 9.47 11.80
N THR A 89 10.13 9.93 10.55
CA THR A 89 8.88 9.87 9.74
C THR A 89 8.50 8.43 9.47
N ILE A 90 9.44 7.64 8.95
CA ILE A 90 9.20 6.23 8.60
C ILE A 90 8.82 5.41 9.83
N ARG A 91 9.50 5.62 10.97
CA ARG A 91 9.16 4.96 12.23
C ARG A 91 7.71 5.24 12.66
N LYS A 92 7.26 6.49 12.56
CA LYS A 92 5.87 6.85 12.88
C LYS A 92 4.87 6.15 11.96
N MET A 93 5.15 6.14 10.66
CA MET A 93 4.31 5.43 9.69
C MET A 93 4.16 3.94 10.05
N VAL A 94 5.26 3.28 10.42
CA VAL A 94 5.26 1.86 10.82
C VAL A 94 4.48 1.66 12.11
N ALA A 95 4.68 2.49 13.13
CA ALA A 95 3.97 2.40 14.41
C ALA A 95 2.45 2.63 14.23
N ASP A 96 2.07 3.60 13.39
CA ASP A 96 0.66 3.93 13.13
C ASP A 96 -0.06 2.86 12.29
N SER A 97 0.68 2.03 11.57
CA SER A 97 0.13 0.95 10.73
C SER A 97 -0.36 -0.27 11.50
N ASN A 98 -0.01 -0.39 12.79
CA ASN A 98 -0.36 -1.51 13.68
C ASN A 98 0.05 -2.90 13.15
N PHE A 99 1.14 -3.01 12.38
CA PHE A 99 1.67 -4.31 11.97
C PHE A 99 2.14 -5.10 13.20
N THR A 100 1.75 -6.35 13.29
CA THR A 100 2.24 -7.32 14.30
C THR A 100 3.28 -8.27 13.72
N GLU A 101 3.26 -8.45 12.39
CA GLU A 101 4.16 -9.33 11.64
C GLU A 101 4.85 -8.56 10.52
N TYR A 102 6.17 -8.61 10.51
CA TYR A 102 7.00 -7.84 9.58
C TYR A 102 7.53 -8.64 8.38
N THR A 103 7.26 -9.94 8.32
CA THR A 103 7.73 -10.84 7.26
C THR A 103 7.37 -10.32 5.86
N GLU A 104 6.14 -9.83 5.68
CA GLU A 104 5.70 -9.25 4.41
C GLU A 104 6.42 -7.96 4.05
N LEU A 105 6.80 -7.15 5.05
CA LEU A 105 7.54 -5.92 4.82
C LEU A 105 9.01 -6.19 4.46
N TYR A 106 9.63 -7.20 5.07
CA TYR A 106 10.96 -7.67 4.62
C TYR A 106 10.91 -8.19 3.18
N ARG A 107 9.86 -8.93 2.82
CA ARG A 107 9.67 -9.40 1.46
C ARG A 107 9.46 -8.24 0.49
N LEU A 108 8.66 -7.26 0.86
CA LEU A 108 8.44 -6.05 0.08
C LEU A 108 9.74 -5.28 -0.19
N LEU A 109 10.57 -5.08 0.85
CA LEU A 109 11.88 -4.43 0.70
C LEU A 109 12.80 -5.20 -0.25
N TYR A 110 12.77 -6.52 -0.20
CA TYR A 110 13.55 -7.37 -1.10
C TYR A 110 13.05 -7.28 -2.55
N ASP A 111 11.75 -7.36 -2.77
CA ASP A 111 11.15 -7.32 -4.12
C ASP A 111 11.37 -5.96 -4.80
N GLU A 112 11.49 -4.89 -4.04
CA GLU A 112 11.68 -3.53 -4.51
C GLU A 112 13.14 -3.03 -4.40
N VAL A 113 14.08 -3.91 -4.07
CA VAL A 113 15.48 -3.54 -3.77
C VAL A 113 16.19 -2.78 -4.90
N GLU A 114 15.86 -3.09 -6.16
CA GLU A 114 16.40 -2.39 -7.33
C GLU A 114 16.04 -0.90 -7.34
N SER A 115 14.89 -0.55 -6.78
CA SER A 115 14.41 0.84 -6.72
C SER A 115 15.19 1.70 -5.72
N PHE A 116 15.98 1.09 -4.82
CA PHE A 116 16.81 1.78 -3.84
C PHE A 116 18.24 2.05 -4.32
N GLY A 117 18.61 1.54 -5.50
CA GLY A 117 19.91 1.72 -6.12
C GLY A 117 20.61 0.41 -6.44
N VAL A 118 20.83 0.16 -7.72
CA VAL A 118 21.39 -1.10 -8.24
C VAL A 118 22.79 -1.39 -7.69
N GLU A 119 23.62 -0.35 -7.52
CA GLU A 119 24.99 -0.49 -7.01
C GLU A 119 25.03 -0.92 -5.54
N LYS A 120 24.02 -0.57 -4.75
CA LYS A 120 23.90 -0.88 -3.32
C LYS A 120 23.08 -2.13 -3.02
N MET A 121 22.49 -2.72 -4.04
CA MET A 121 21.62 -3.89 -3.91
C MET A 121 22.24 -5.04 -3.09
N PRO A 122 23.50 -5.45 -3.27
CA PRO A 122 24.07 -6.56 -2.49
C PRO A 122 24.10 -6.27 -0.99
N GLU A 123 24.47 -5.05 -0.60
CA GLU A 123 24.54 -4.64 0.80
C GLU A 123 23.13 -4.52 1.41
N ILE A 124 22.18 -3.99 0.66
CA ILE A 124 20.77 -3.87 1.10
C ILE A 124 20.17 -5.25 1.30
N ILE A 125 20.40 -6.19 0.38
CA ILE A 125 19.93 -7.58 0.53
C ILE A 125 20.56 -8.25 1.78
N ALA A 126 21.82 -8.00 2.07
CA ALA A 126 22.48 -8.52 3.26
C ALA A 126 21.84 -7.95 4.55
N ASP A 127 21.50 -6.66 4.57
CA ASP A 127 20.83 -6.03 5.71
C ASP A 127 19.41 -6.56 5.88
N ILE A 128 18.65 -6.73 4.80
CA ILE A 128 17.31 -7.34 4.82
C ILE A 128 17.37 -8.79 5.34
N SER A 129 18.31 -9.58 4.82
CA SER A 129 18.48 -10.99 5.23
C SER A 129 18.79 -11.10 6.72
N LYS A 130 19.70 -10.25 7.21
CA LYS A 130 20.07 -10.19 8.64
C LYS A 130 18.88 -9.80 9.51
N GLY A 131 18.15 -8.74 9.13
CA GLY A 131 16.97 -8.27 9.86
C GLY A 131 15.86 -9.32 9.91
N SER A 132 15.57 -9.96 8.77
CA SER A 132 14.57 -11.02 8.67
C SER A 132 14.95 -12.26 9.50
N TYR A 133 16.22 -12.64 9.53
CA TYR A 133 16.70 -13.71 10.40
C TYR A 133 16.53 -13.35 11.89
N GLN A 134 16.88 -12.14 12.28
CA GLN A 134 16.76 -11.66 13.66
C GLN A 134 15.31 -11.54 14.11
N ASP A 135 14.38 -11.26 13.18
CA ASP A 135 12.94 -11.08 13.47
C ASP A 135 12.31 -12.29 14.17
N VAL A 136 12.83 -13.48 13.92
CA VAL A 136 12.39 -14.72 14.55
C VAL A 136 12.83 -14.83 16.03
N LEU A 137 13.90 -14.12 16.40
CA LEU A 137 14.58 -14.26 17.70
C LEU A 137 14.32 -13.10 18.66
N VAL A 138 13.91 -11.93 18.14
CA VAL A 138 13.75 -10.73 18.95
C VAL A 138 12.40 -10.68 19.65
N VAL A 139 12.37 -10.00 20.78
CA VAL A 139 11.13 -9.77 21.54
C VAL A 139 10.29 -8.68 20.88
N ASP A 140 10.93 -7.64 20.36
CA ASP A 140 10.27 -6.51 19.71
C ASP A 140 10.65 -6.46 18.23
N LYS A 141 9.71 -6.91 17.41
CA LYS A 141 9.88 -6.99 15.95
C LYS A 141 9.90 -5.60 15.29
N GLU A 142 9.15 -4.63 15.85
CA GLU A 142 9.13 -3.26 15.33
C GLU A 142 10.52 -2.63 15.43
N ILE A 143 11.16 -2.74 16.59
CA ILE A 143 12.50 -2.19 16.79
C ILE A 143 13.49 -2.84 15.81
N ASN A 144 13.44 -4.15 15.64
CA ASN A 144 14.31 -4.87 14.71
C ASN A 144 14.09 -4.44 13.25
N PHE A 145 12.83 -4.30 12.84
CA PHE A 145 12.48 -3.86 11.51
C PHE A 145 12.97 -2.42 11.24
N ILE A 146 12.74 -1.50 12.17
CA ILE A 146 13.19 -0.11 12.04
C ILE A 146 14.73 -0.01 12.05
N ALA A 147 15.42 -0.87 12.80
CA ALA A 147 16.89 -0.95 12.74
C ALA A 147 17.36 -1.38 11.34
N THR A 148 16.70 -2.33 10.70
CA THR A 148 17.00 -2.75 9.33
C THR A 148 16.73 -1.61 8.33
N VAL A 149 15.59 -0.92 8.44
CA VAL A 149 15.27 0.25 7.60
C VAL A 149 16.33 1.35 7.76
N SER A 150 16.79 1.59 8.99
CA SER A 150 17.86 2.56 9.27
C SER A 150 19.18 2.21 8.56
N GLN A 151 19.54 0.92 8.49
CA GLN A 151 20.72 0.46 7.75
C GLN A 151 20.55 0.71 6.24
N ILE A 152 19.36 0.40 5.70
CA ILE A 152 19.04 0.63 4.28
C ILE A 152 19.15 2.12 3.95
N LEU A 153 18.51 3.00 4.74
CA LEU A 153 18.58 4.46 4.54
C LEU A 153 20.02 5.00 4.60
N GLY A 154 20.87 4.43 5.43
CA GLY A 154 22.27 4.80 5.49
C GLY A 154 23.11 4.38 4.28
N ARG A 155 22.54 3.55 3.38
CA ARG A 155 23.20 3.12 2.14
C ARG A 155 22.73 3.87 0.90
N ILE A 156 21.51 4.35 0.92
CA ILE A 156 20.91 5.15 -0.15
C ILE A 156 21.41 6.59 -0.06
#